data_408b083e90616f16fe0fd01333a84e41
#
_entry.id   408b083e90616f16fe0fd01333a84e41
#
_cell.length_a   1.000
_cell.length_b   1.000
_cell.length_c   1.000
_cell.angle_alpha   90.00
_cell.angle_beta   90.00
_cell.angle_gamma   90.00
#
_symmetry.space_group_name_H-M   'P 1'
#
loop_
_entity.id
_entity.type
_entity.pdbx_description
1 polymer ?
#
loop_
_entity_poly.entity_id
_entity_poly.type
_entity_poly.pdbx_seq_one_letter_code
_entity_poly.pdbx_strand_id
1 'polypeptide(L)'
;MLLTALNAISPIDGRYRSKTKSLAGYFSEEALIKYRVQIEIEYFIELCKLPLPQLADFNPSLFEELRSIYLHFSSEDALDIKEIESTTNHDVKAVEYFIKKEFDKLELQPYKEFIHFGLTSQDINNTAIPLSIKNAVTEVYLPLLEELIIQLDGLVIEYKDIPLLARTHGQPASPTRLGKEVDVFSERLKRQKKMLLSLHFGAKFSGATGNFNAHKVAYPDYDWKAFGTHFVEKILGLNYSFPTTQIEHYDSFAALCDNMKRINTIIIDLNRDLWQYISMDYFKQKINANEVGSSAMPHKVNPIDFENSEGNLSMANAIFEFLAAKLPVSRLQRDLTDSTVLRNVGVPFGHTLIGFKSTQKGLGKLLVNTTKIEDDLNANWAVVAEAIQTILRKEGYPNPYEALKELTRTNTAINRDAIQQFIGNLEIAENLKSQLKTITPFNYTGI
;
A
#
# COMPACT_ATOMS: atom_id res chain seq x y z
N MET A 1 -16.74 13.94 27.46
CA MET A 1 -15.28 13.66 27.64
C MET A 1 -14.62 13.90 26.31
N LEU A 2 -13.62 14.78 26.24
CA LEU A 2 -12.89 15.04 24.99
C LEU A 2 -12.17 13.76 24.54
N LEU A 3 -12.24 13.45 23.24
CA LEU A 3 -11.52 12.32 22.66
C LEU A 3 -10.01 12.58 22.70
N THR A 4 -9.28 11.66 23.27
CA THR A 4 -7.82 11.68 23.35
C THR A 4 -7.23 10.34 22.91
N ALA A 5 -5.93 10.28 22.68
CA ALA A 5 -5.26 9.03 22.34
C ALA A 5 -5.42 7.94 23.41
N LEU A 6 -5.69 8.30 24.66
CA LEU A 6 -5.85 7.35 25.76
C LEU A 6 -7.27 6.76 25.86
N ASN A 7 -8.29 7.50 25.41
CA ASN A 7 -9.71 7.08 25.51
C ASN A 7 -10.32 6.74 24.15
N ALA A 8 -9.53 6.80 23.05
CA ALA A 8 -9.94 6.36 21.73
C ALA A 8 -10.12 4.83 21.69
N ILE A 9 -11.25 4.36 21.15
CA ILE A 9 -11.54 2.92 20.98
C ILE A 9 -10.66 2.34 19.87
N SER A 10 -10.50 3.06 18.75
CA SER A 10 -9.62 2.63 17.68
C SER A 10 -8.15 2.84 18.04
N PRO A 11 -7.28 1.81 17.95
CA PRO A 11 -5.86 1.98 18.18
C PRO A 11 -5.20 2.89 17.15
N ILE A 12 -5.79 3.07 15.96
CA ILE A 12 -5.30 3.97 14.90
C ILE A 12 -5.32 5.42 15.40
N ASP A 13 -6.40 5.86 16.04
CA ASP A 13 -6.55 7.21 16.58
C ASP A 13 -6.04 7.33 18.03
N GLY A 14 -5.84 6.20 18.71
CA GLY A 14 -5.28 6.09 20.06
C GLY A 14 -3.78 5.84 20.04
N ARG A 15 -3.41 4.60 20.40
CA ARG A 15 -2.01 4.14 20.55
C ARG A 15 -1.09 4.50 19.40
N TYR A 16 -1.58 4.45 18.16
CA TYR A 16 -0.79 4.66 16.95
C TYR A 16 -0.98 6.02 16.30
N ARG A 17 -1.68 6.96 16.95
CA ARG A 17 -1.96 8.31 16.39
C ARG A 17 -0.72 9.02 15.85
N SER A 18 0.43 8.89 16.52
CA SER A 18 1.69 9.49 16.07
C SER A 18 2.17 8.95 14.72
N LYS A 19 1.82 7.71 14.36
CA LYS A 19 2.18 7.06 13.10
C LYS A 19 1.17 7.35 11.98
N THR A 20 -0.08 7.64 12.32
CA THR A 20 -1.21 7.72 11.38
C THR A 20 -1.72 9.14 11.13
N LYS A 21 -1.26 10.13 11.90
CA LYS A 21 -1.75 11.52 11.84
C LYS A 21 -1.70 12.16 10.44
N SER A 22 -0.77 11.73 9.58
CA SER A 22 -0.67 12.18 8.19
C SER A 22 -1.89 11.84 7.34
N LEU A 23 -2.71 10.86 7.76
CA LEU A 23 -3.93 10.48 7.06
C LEU A 23 -5.14 11.33 7.47
N ALA A 24 -5.05 12.14 8.53
CA ALA A 24 -6.18 12.91 9.03
C ALA A 24 -6.71 13.93 7.99
N GLY A 25 -5.82 14.55 7.22
CA GLY A 25 -6.20 15.48 6.15
C GLY A 25 -6.91 14.85 4.94
N TYR A 26 -7.07 13.52 4.94
CA TYR A 26 -7.73 12.79 3.85
C TYR A 26 -8.95 11.99 4.31
N PHE A 27 -8.88 11.37 5.50
CA PHE A 27 -9.87 10.37 5.93
C PHE A 27 -10.61 10.71 7.22
N SER A 28 -10.37 11.87 7.84
CA SER A 28 -11.21 12.35 8.94
C SER A 28 -12.55 12.87 8.41
N GLU A 29 -13.54 13.02 9.30
CA GLU A 29 -14.81 13.65 8.95
C GLU A 29 -14.59 15.10 8.50
N GLU A 30 -13.70 15.86 9.17
CA GLU A 30 -13.30 17.21 8.77
C GLU A 30 -12.74 17.24 7.35
N ALA A 31 -11.86 16.29 7.00
CA ALA A 31 -11.30 16.18 5.66
C ALA A 31 -12.39 15.89 4.61
N LEU A 32 -13.30 14.95 4.89
CA LEU A 32 -14.41 14.63 3.98
C LEU A 32 -15.29 15.87 3.73
N ILE A 33 -15.60 16.63 4.77
CA ILE A 33 -16.37 17.87 4.66
C ILE A 33 -15.62 18.89 3.78
N LYS A 34 -14.31 19.08 4.03
CA LYS A 34 -13.47 19.97 3.23
C LYS A 34 -13.48 19.59 1.75
N TYR A 35 -13.30 18.29 1.42
CA TYR A 35 -13.35 17.83 0.03
C TYR A 35 -14.70 18.05 -0.62
N ARG A 36 -15.80 17.89 0.12
CA ARG A 36 -17.16 18.21 -0.38
C ARG A 36 -17.31 19.72 -0.70
N VAL A 37 -16.82 20.59 0.19
CA VAL A 37 -16.81 22.05 -0.07
C VAL A 37 -15.99 22.36 -1.31
N GLN A 38 -14.82 21.75 -1.47
CA GLN A 38 -13.98 21.90 -2.66
C GLN A 38 -14.74 21.53 -3.94
N ILE A 39 -15.41 20.38 -3.97
CA ILE A 39 -16.15 19.92 -5.17
C ILE A 39 -17.28 20.91 -5.50
N GLU A 40 -18.05 21.36 -4.52
CA GLU A 40 -19.15 22.32 -4.74
C GLU A 40 -18.64 23.66 -5.29
N ILE A 41 -17.55 24.18 -4.74
CA ILE A 41 -16.95 25.44 -5.20
C ILE A 41 -16.39 25.31 -6.62
N GLU A 42 -15.62 24.29 -6.91
CA GLU A 42 -15.08 24.09 -8.27
C GLU A 42 -16.21 23.86 -9.28
N TYR A 43 -17.25 23.12 -8.89
CA TYR A 43 -18.43 22.95 -9.75
C TYR A 43 -19.11 24.30 -10.05
N PHE A 44 -19.35 25.15 -9.05
CA PHE A 44 -19.93 26.47 -9.24
C PHE A 44 -19.06 27.34 -10.17
N ILE A 45 -17.73 27.34 -9.97
CA ILE A 45 -16.79 28.06 -10.82
C ILE A 45 -16.88 27.57 -12.28
N GLU A 46 -16.95 26.26 -12.49
CA GLU A 46 -17.09 25.71 -13.85
C GLU A 46 -18.44 26.04 -14.49
N LEU A 47 -19.55 26.10 -13.70
CA LEU A 47 -20.82 26.59 -14.22
C LEU A 47 -20.74 28.06 -14.67
N CYS A 48 -20.03 28.92 -13.95
CA CYS A 48 -19.84 30.33 -14.33
C CYS A 48 -19.07 30.51 -15.64
N LYS A 49 -18.30 29.51 -16.05
CA LYS A 49 -17.57 29.53 -17.33
C LYS A 49 -18.43 29.09 -18.53
N LEU A 50 -19.63 28.55 -18.26
CA LEU A 50 -20.56 28.15 -19.29
C LEU A 50 -21.40 29.35 -19.79
N PRO A 51 -21.94 29.29 -21.02
CA PRO A 51 -22.81 30.33 -21.54
C PRO A 51 -24.22 30.28 -20.92
N LEU A 52 -24.30 30.25 -19.60
CA LEU A 52 -25.57 30.24 -18.87
C LEU A 52 -26.00 31.70 -18.62
N PRO A 53 -27.15 32.13 -19.15
CA PRO A 53 -27.56 33.53 -19.04
C PRO A 53 -27.60 34.08 -17.60
N GLN A 54 -27.96 33.24 -16.62
CA GLN A 54 -28.06 33.60 -15.23
C GLN A 54 -26.71 33.79 -14.52
N LEU A 55 -25.64 33.30 -15.10
CA LEU A 55 -24.27 33.43 -14.60
C LEU A 55 -23.36 34.31 -15.47
N ALA A 56 -23.91 34.87 -16.56
CA ALA A 56 -23.14 35.63 -17.52
C ALA A 56 -22.47 36.89 -16.91
N ASP A 57 -23.08 37.49 -15.91
CA ASP A 57 -22.58 38.69 -15.23
C ASP A 57 -21.69 38.34 -14.00
N PHE A 58 -21.41 37.08 -13.74
CA PHE A 58 -20.55 36.71 -12.62
C PHE A 58 -19.10 37.20 -12.86
N ASN A 59 -18.54 37.88 -11.87
CA ASN A 59 -17.18 38.40 -11.97
C ASN A 59 -16.12 37.33 -11.76
N PRO A 60 -15.34 36.90 -12.78
CA PRO A 60 -14.34 35.86 -12.65
C PRO A 60 -13.18 36.18 -11.68
N SER A 61 -12.95 37.46 -11.35
CA SER A 61 -11.93 37.84 -10.37
C SER A 61 -12.18 37.29 -8.95
N LEU A 62 -13.42 36.86 -8.67
CA LEU A 62 -13.83 36.29 -7.40
C LEU A 62 -13.56 34.79 -7.29
N PHE A 63 -13.10 34.12 -8.36
CA PHE A 63 -12.83 32.67 -8.31
C PHE A 63 -11.79 32.29 -7.26
N GLU A 64 -10.74 33.08 -7.10
CA GLU A 64 -9.71 32.80 -6.08
C GLU A 64 -10.28 33.01 -4.65
N GLU A 65 -11.18 33.97 -4.47
CA GLU A 65 -11.86 34.19 -3.20
C GLU A 65 -12.81 33.04 -2.86
N LEU A 66 -13.55 32.53 -3.84
CA LEU A 66 -14.35 31.32 -3.67
C LEU A 66 -13.47 30.10 -3.30
N ARG A 67 -12.32 29.91 -3.97
CA ARG A 67 -11.37 28.85 -3.64
C ARG A 67 -10.83 28.98 -2.22
N SER A 68 -10.66 30.20 -1.73
CA SER A 68 -10.18 30.43 -0.36
C SER A 68 -11.06 29.76 0.68
N ILE A 69 -12.36 29.57 0.43
CA ILE A 69 -13.32 28.91 1.33
C ILE A 69 -12.85 27.49 1.67
N TYR A 70 -12.37 26.72 0.70
CA TYR A 70 -11.86 25.37 0.97
C TYR A 70 -10.33 25.33 1.19
N LEU A 71 -9.55 26.26 0.63
CA LEU A 71 -8.09 26.28 0.85
C LEU A 71 -7.75 26.64 2.30
N HIS A 72 -8.50 27.55 2.91
CA HIS A 72 -8.34 27.95 4.31
C HIS A 72 -9.36 27.30 5.26
N PHE A 73 -10.00 26.21 4.82
CA PHE A 73 -10.99 25.48 5.59
C PHE A 73 -10.44 25.04 6.95
N SER A 74 -11.14 25.38 8.02
CA SER A 74 -10.73 25.16 9.41
C SER A 74 -11.64 24.17 10.14
N SER A 75 -11.22 23.76 11.34
CA SER A 75 -12.07 22.93 12.21
C SER A 75 -13.33 23.67 12.69
N GLU A 76 -13.30 25.02 12.80
CA GLU A 76 -14.46 25.84 13.11
C GLU A 76 -15.49 25.75 11.98
N ASP A 77 -15.07 25.83 10.71
CA ASP A 77 -15.98 25.69 9.56
C ASP A 77 -16.61 24.29 9.54
N ALA A 78 -15.84 23.26 9.89
CA ALA A 78 -16.37 21.90 10.00
C ALA A 78 -17.42 21.80 11.13
N LEU A 79 -17.20 22.45 12.26
CA LEU A 79 -18.17 22.51 13.37
C LEU A 79 -19.44 23.23 12.97
N ASP A 80 -19.37 24.37 12.26
CA ASP A 80 -20.51 25.08 11.72
C ASP A 80 -21.37 24.20 10.81
N ILE A 81 -20.71 23.44 9.91
CA ILE A 81 -21.40 22.49 9.04
C ILE A 81 -22.05 21.37 9.85
N LYS A 82 -21.39 20.84 10.89
CA LYS A 82 -21.97 19.82 11.78
C LYS A 82 -23.16 20.35 12.60
N GLU A 83 -23.15 21.61 12.98
CA GLU A 83 -24.30 22.26 13.63
C GLU A 83 -25.50 22.31 12.66
N ILE A 84 -25.29 22.72 11.42
CA ILE A 84 -26.33 22.72 10.38
C ILE A 84 -26.86 21.31 10.16
N GLU A 85 -25.94 20.32 10.04
CA GLU A 85 -26.29 18.90 9.86
C GLU A 85 -27.16 18.35 11.00
N SER A 86 -26.88 18.77 12.24
CA SER A 86 -27.64 18.33 13.43
C SER A 86 -29.15 18.70 13.34
N THR A 87 -29.48 19.74 12.60
CA THR A 87 -30.86 20.20 12.37
C THR A 87 -31.45 19.60 11.10
N THR A 88 -30.66 19.54 10.01
CA THR A 88 -31.12 19.09 8.70
C THR A 88 -31.13 17.55 8.54
N ASN A 89 -30.38 16.87 9.38
CA ASN A 89 -30.11 15.42 9.30
C ASN A 89 -29.62 14.97 7.90
N HIS A 90 -28.86 15.86 7.22
CA HIS A 90 -28.37 15.60 5.87
C HIS A 90 -27.00 16.28 5.65
N ASP A 91 -25.95 15.48 5.55
CA ASP A 91 -24.55 15.92 5.52
C ASP A 91 -24.20 16.82 4.31
N VAL A 92 -24.53 16.40 3.09
CA VAL A 92 -24.22 17.19 1.88
C VAL A 92 -25.09 18.45 1.81
N LYS A 93 -26.34 18.41 2.29
CA LYS A 93 -27.19 19.61 2.37
C LYS A 93 -26.65 20.64 3.37
N ALA A 94 -26.04 20.18 4.45
CA ALA A 94 -25.38 21.07 5.40
C ALA A 94 -24.19 21.80 4.75
N VAL A 95 -23.41 21.12 3.91
CA VAL A 95 -22.33 21.75 3.12
C VAL A 95 -22.90 22.82 2.18
N GLU A 96 -23.97 22.53 1.46
CA GLU A 96 -24.65 23.52 0.58
C GLU A 96 -25.07 24.75 1.37
N TYR A 97 -25.69 24.60 2.54
CA TYR A 97 -26.12 25.73 3.37
C TYR A 97 -24.94 26.53 3.92
N PHE A 98 -23.85 25.88 4.29
CA PHE A 98 -22.63 26.58 4.68
C PHE A 98 -22.09 27.44 3.54
N ILE A 99 -21.95 26.89 2.33
CA ILE A 99 -21.47 27.64 1.16
C ILE A 99 -22.43 28.82 0.85
N LYS A 100 -23.75 28.63 0.99
CA LYS A 100 -24.72 29.71 0.82
C LYS A 100 -24.50 30.84 1.84
N LYS A 101 -24.11 30.53 3.08
CA LYS A 101 -23.73 31.55 4.09
C LYS A 101 -22.43 32.27 3.69
N GLU A 102 -21.43 31.54 3.18
CA GLU A 102 -20.20 32.16 2.69
C GLU A 102 -20.48 33.11 1.50
N PHE A 103 -21.38 32.72 0.59
CA PHE A 103 -21.84 33.60 -0.51
C PHE A 103 -22.54 34.88 0.00
N ASP A 104 -23.26 34.79 1.12
CA ASP A 104 -23.83 36.00 1.74
C ASP A 104 -22.74 36.97 2.23
N LYS A 105 -21.65 36.45 2.80
CA LYS A 105 -20.51 37.27 3.24
C LYS A 105 -19.78 37.96 2.08
N LEU A 106 -19.80 37.32 0.90
CA LEU A 106 -19.19 37.83 -0.33
C LEU A 106 -20.14 38.65 -1.20
N GLU A 107 -21.36 38.97 -0.72
CA GLU A 107 -22.38 39.70 -1.45
C GLU A 107 -22.83 39.02 -2.76
N LEU A 108 -22.81 37.66 -2.80
CA LEU A 108 -23.12 36.82 -3.96
C LEU A 108 -24.53 36.19 -3.93
N GLN A 109 -25.50 36.83 -3.23
CA GLN A 109 -26.89 36.34 -3.05
C GLN A 109 -27.58 35.97 -4.37
N PRO A 110 -27.42 36.70 -5.49
CA PRO A 110 -28.09 36.37 -6.75
C PRO A 110 -27.70 34.99 -7.33
N TYR A 111 -26.53 34.47 -6.95
CA TYR A 111 -25.95 33.24 -7.53
C TYR A 111 -26.13 32.01 -6.63
N LYS A 112 -26.66 32.14 -5.41
CA LYS A 112 -26.73 31.07 -4.40
C LYS A 112 -27.48 29.81 -4.88
N GLU A 113 -28.48 29.95 -5.74
CA GLU A 113 -29.28 28.82 -6.22
C GLU A 113 -28.54 27.97 -7.27
N PHE A 114 -27.37 28.42 -7.72
CA PHE A 114 -26.49 27.62 -8.56
C PHE A 114 -25.49 26.75 -7.78
N ILE A 115 -25.44 26.91 -6.44
CA ILE A 115 -24.74 25.94 -5.58
C ILE A 115 -25.53 24.64 -5.60
N HIS A 116 -24.86 23.51 -5.84
CA HIS A 116 -25.48 22.18 -5.98
C HIS A 116 -26.51 22.06 -7.11
N PHE A 117 -26.46 22.95 -8.11
CA PHE A 117 -27.45 23.01 -9.19
C PHE A 117 -27.47 21.69 -9.98
N GLY A 118 -28.67 21.05 -10.05
CA GLY A 118 -28.89 19.83 -10.81
C GLY A 118 -28.20 18.56 -10.26
N LEU A 119 -27.41 18.69 -9.18
CA LEU A 119 -26.66 17.59 -8.58
C LEU A 119 -27.49 16.72 -7.62
N THR A 120 -26.93 15.58 -7.30
CA THR A 120 -27.33 14.77 -6.14
C THR A 120 -26.14 14.61 -5.21
N SER A 121 -26.40 14.26 -3.95
CA SER A 121 -25.34 14.08 -2.93
C SER A 121 -24.21 13.16 -3.39
N GLN A 122 -24.50 12.20 -4.25
CA GLN A 122 -23.49 11.27 -4.76
C GLN A 122 -22.61 11.84 -5.89
N ASP A 123 -23.00 12.91 -6.54
CA ASP A 123 -22.10 13.66 -7.42
C ASP A 123 -20.97 14.29 -6.62
N ILE A 124 -21.27 14.71 -5.39
CA ILE A 124 -20.30 15.28 -4.44
C ILE A 124 -19.48 14.16 -3.76
N ASN A 125 -20.12 13.14 -3.22
CA ASN A 125 -19.42 12.06 -2.52
C ASN A 125 -18.55 11.20 -3.45
N ASN A 126 -19.07 10.86 -4.63
CA ASN A 126 -18.33 10.04 -5.61
C ASN A 126 -17.31 10.83 -6.45
N THR A 127 -17.02 12.05 -6.07
CA THR A 127 -15.87 12.85 -6.52
C THR A 127 -14.96 13.22 -5.35
N ALA A 128 -15.49 13.65 -4.21
CA ALA A 128 -14.74 14.02 -3.02
C ALA A 128 -13.95 12.82 -2.44
N ILE A 129 -14.58 11.66 -2.29
CA ILE A 129 -13.95 10.45 -1.73
C ILE A 129 -12.82 9.92 -2.64
N PRO A 130 -13.02 9.67 -3.94
CA PRO A 130 -11.91 9.24 -4.79
C PRO A 130 -10.80 10.29 -4.91
N LEU A 131 -11.10 11.60 -4.82
CA LEU A 131 -10.09 12.65 -4.79
C LEU A 131 -9.24 12.57 -3.51
N SER A 132 -9.88 12.40 -2.35
CA SER A 132 -9.16 12.22 -1.09
C SER A 132 -8.30 10.94 -1.07
N ILE A 133 -8.82 9.83 -1.60
CA ILE A 133 -8.06 8.58 -1.75
C ILE A 133 -6.85 8.76 -2.66
N LYS A 134 -7.04 9.39 -3.83
CA LYS A 134 -5.95 9.68 -4.76
C LYS A 134 -4.85 10.49 -4.08
N ASN A 135 -5.21 11.56 -3.38
CA ASN A 135 -4.25 12.42 -2.69
C ASN A 135 -3.53 11.65 -1.57
N ALA A 136 -4.24 10.87 -0.75
CA ALA A 136 -3.64 10.02 0.28
C ALA A 136 -2.67 8.98 -0.30
N VAL A 137 -3.01 8.36 -1.43
CA VAL A 137 -2.12 7.42 -2.13
C VAL A 137 -0.88 8.14 -2.64
N THR A 138 -1.05 9.30 -3.27
CA THR A 138 0.06 10.02 -3.91
C THR A 138 0.99 10.69 -2.89
N GLU A 139 0.42 11.29 -1.84
CA GLU A 139 1.16 12.15 -0.92
C GLU A 139 1.64 11.44 0.34
N VAL A 140 1.05 10.28 0.69
CA VAL A 140 1.38 9.57 1.94
C VAL A 140 1.79 8.13 1.68
N TYR A 141 0.97 7.36 0.95
CA TYR A 141 1.20 5.93 0.79
C TYR A 141 2.39 5.63 -0.13
N LEU A 142 2.42 6.21 -1.33
CA LEU A 142 3.49 5.99 -2.31
C LEU A 142 4.88 6.42 -1.79
N PRO A 143 5.05 7.61 -1.19
CA PRO A 143 6.34 7.98 -0.61
C PRO A 143 6.83 6.98 0.44
N LEU A 144 5.95 6.53 1.33
CA LEU A 144 6.32 5.56 2.36
C LEU A 144 6.68 4.17 1.79
N LEU A 145 5.98 3.74 0.74
CA LEU A 145 6.32 2.51 0.01
C LEU A 145 7.68 2.65 -0.70
N GLU A 146 7.96 3.81 -1.29
CA GLU A 146 9.25 4.10 -1.93
C GLU A 146 10.41 4.09 -0.92
N GLU A 147 10.24 4.71 0.22
CA GLU A 147 11.21 4.67 1.30
C GLU A 147 11.54 3.23 1.73
N LEU A 148 10.53 2.37 1.85
CA LEU A 148 10.72 0.96 2.18
C LEU A 148 11.49 0.21 1.08
N ILE A 149 11.15 0.44 -0.20
CA ILE A 149 11.86 -0.16 -1.34
C ILE A 149 13.32 0.30 -1.37
N ILE A 150 13.58 1.58 -1.18
CA ILE A 150 14.95 2.13 -1.13
C ILE A 150 15.75 1.51 0.02
N GLN A 151 15.14 1.31 1.17
CA GLN A 151 15.80 0.66 2.30
C GLN A 151 16.15 -0.80 1.98
N LEU A 152 15.25 -1.55 1.33
CA LEU A 152 15.51 -2.91 0.88
C LEU A 152 16.62 -2.95 -0.17
N ASP A 153 16.61 -2.06 -1.16
CA ASP A 153 17.66 -1.97 -2.19
C ASP A 153 19.03 -1.68 -1.56
N GLY A 154 19.08 -0.87 -0.49
CA GLY A 154 20.29 -0.66 0.30
C GLY A 154 20.83 -1.98 0.91
N LEU A 155 19.94 -2.79 1.49
CA LEU A 155 20.31 -4.10 2.05
C LEU A 155 20.72 -5.11 0.96
N VAL A 156 20.10 -5.07 -0.22
CA VAL A 156 20.50 -5.90 -1.38
C VAL A 156 21.95 -5.62 -1.74
N ILE A 157 22.35 -4.34 -1.81
CA ILE A 157 23.73 -3.95 -2.12
C ILE A 157 24.69 -4.33 -0.99
N GLU A 158 24.31 -4.10 0.26
CA GLU A 158 25.13 -4.41 1.43
C GLU A 158 25.42 -5.92 1.55
N TYR A 159 24.42 -6.75 1.23
CA TYR A 159 24.50 -8.22 1.44
C TYR A 159 24.76 -9.01 0.16
N LYS A 160 25.03 -8.36 -0.98
CA LYS A 160 25.15 -9.00 -2.31
C LYS A 160 26.15 -10.13 -2.37
N ASP A 161 27.24 -10.05 -1.62
CA ASP A 161 28.35 -11.02 -1.67
C ASP A 161 28.34 -12.01 -0.50
N ILE A 162 27.34 -11.97 0.38
CA ILE A 162 27.24 -12.89 1.52
C ILE A 162 26.59 -14.19 1.05
N PRO A 163 27.34 -15.32 0.96
CA PRO A 163 26.77 -16.62 0.66
C PRO A 163 25.86 -17.08 1.80
N LEU A 164 24.75 -17.69 1.48
CA LEU A 164 23.75 -18.15 2.43
C LEU A 164 23.30 -19.56 2.09
N LEU A 165 23.17 -20.42 3.09
CA LEU A 165 22.56 -21.73 2.92
C LEU A 165 21.06 -21.57 2.70
N ALA A 166 20.58 -21.83 1.48
CA ALA A 166 19.15 -21.83 1.23
C ALA A 166 18.46 -23.05 1.87
N ARG A 167 17.18 -22.88 2.17
CA ARG A 167 16.35 -23.97 2.71
C ARG A 167 15.08 -24.11 1.89
N THR A 168 14.84 -25.35 1.44
CA THR A 168 13.55 -25.74 0.84
C THR A 168 12.90 -26.79 1.71
N HIS A 169 11.61 -26.68 1.98
CA HIS A 169 10.92 -27.55 2.94
C HIS A 169 11.62 -27.61 4.32
N GLY A 170 12.27 -26.51 4.74
CA GLY A 170 13.06 -26.44 5.96
C GLY A 170 14.41 -27.17 5.92
N GLN A 171 14.75 -27.87 4.83
CA GLN A 171 16.00 -28.63 4.69
C GLN A 171 17.07 -27.83 3.92
N PRO A 172 18.36 -28.04 4.24
CA PRO A 172 19.48 -27.48 3.48
C PRO A 172 19.36 -27.76 1.99
N ALA A 173 19.52 -26.73 1.18
CA ALA A 173 19.45 -26.78 -0.28
C ALA A 173 20.64 -26.03 -0.89
N SER A 174 20.65 -25.90 -2.23
CA SER A 174 21.71 -25.19 -2.95
C SER A 174 21.94 -23.81 -2.39
N PRO A 175 23.17 -23.38 -2.13
CA PRO A 175 23.46 -22.06 -1.58
C PRO A 175 22.95 -20.93 -2.47
N THR A 176 22.66 -19.82 -1.85
CA THR A 176 22.22 -18.55 -2.45
C THR A 176 23.07 -17.40 -1.92
N ARG A 177 22.66 -16.17 -2.19
CA ARG A 177 23.24 -14.97 -1.58
C ARG A 177 22.20 -14.22 -0.79
N LEU A 178 22.55 -13.73 0.39
CA LEU A 178 21.64 -13.00 1.28
C LEU A 178 21.03 -11.77 0.59
N GLY A 179 21.83 -11.00 -0.16
CA GLY A 179 21.33 -9.87 -0.94
C GLY A 179 20.27 -10.26 -1.95
N LYS A 180 20.47 -11.40 -2.66
CA LYS A 180 19.47 -11.89 -3.62
C LYS A 180 18.17 -12.32 -2.93
N GLU A 181 18.23 -12.89 -1.74
CA GLU A 181 17.02 -13.24 -0.98
C GLU A 181 16.20 -12.00 -0.63
N VAL A 182 16.86 -10.89 -0.26
CA VAL A 182 16.19 -9.59 -0.03
C VAL A 182 15.67 -8.99 -1.34
N ASP A 183 16.40 -9.12 -2.45
CA ASP A 183 16.04 -8.56 -3.77
C ASP A 183 14.74 -9.14 -4.32
N VAL A 184 14.44 -10.39 -4.02
CA VAL A 184 13.15 -11.01 -4.39
C VAL A 184 11.97 -10.16 -3.91
N PHE A 185 12.03 -9.65 -2.68
CA PHE A 185 10.96 -8.83 -2.10
C PHE A 185 10.96 -7.42 -2.69
N SER A 186 12.12 -6.80 -2.87
CA SER A 186 12.24 -5.49 -3.51
C SER A 186 11.65 -5.50 -4.91
N GLU A 187 12.01 -6.47 -5.75
CA GLU A 187 11.49 -6.60 -7.10
C GLU A 187 9.98 -6.88 -7.13
N ARG A 188 9.46 -7.70 -6.22
CA ARG A 188 8.02 -7.94 -6.09
C ARG A 188 7.27 -6.64 -5.76
N LEU A 189 7.79 -5.84 -4.83
CA LEU A 189 7.20 -4.55 -4.46
C LEU A 189 7.26 -3.53 -5.60
N LYS A 190 8.38 -3.42 -6.32
CA LYS A 190 8.53 -2.56 -7.51
C LYS A 190 7.49 -2.88 -8.57
N ARG A 191 7.24 -4.17 -8.83
CA ARG A 191 6.20 -4.61 -9.78
C ARG A 191 4.80 -4.21 -9.32
N GLN A 192 4.46 -4.39 -8.04
CA GLN A 192 3.16 -3.98 -7.52
C GLN A 192 3.00 -2.45 -7.49
N LYS A 193 4.05 -1.70 -7.17
CA LYS A 193 4.06 -0.23 -7.30
C LYS A 193 3.76 0.21 -8.74
N LYS A 194 4.37 -0.44 -9.75
CA LYS A 194 4.07 -0.15 -11.16
C LYS A 194 2.59 -0.40 -11.50
N MET A 195 2.00 -1.48 -10.98
CA MET A 195 0.56 -1.74 -11.14
C MET A 195 -0.27 -0.67 -10.44
N LEU A 196 0.07 -0.28 -9.21
CA LEU A 196 -0.61 0.77 -8.47
C LEU A 196 -0.67 2.08 -9.25
N LEU A 197 0.44 2.49 -9.84
CA LEU A 197 0.55 3.71 -10.65
C LEU A 197 -0.28 3.69 -11.94
N SER A 198 -0.71 2.52 -12.41
CA SER A 198 -1.58 2.36 -13.58
C SER A 198 -3.06 2.28 -13.24
N LEU A 199 -3.42 2.27 -11.95
CA LEU A 199 -4.81 2.20 -11.54
C LEU A 199 -5.53 3.53 -11.70
N HIS A 200 -6.83 3.44 -11.93
CA HIS A 200 -7.71 4.59 -12.11
C HIS A 200 -8.38 4.95 -10.77
N PHE A 201 -8.61 6.23 -10.58
CA PHE A 201 -9.45 6.74 -9.49
C PHE A 201 -10.80 7.15 -10.10
N GLY A 202 -11.70 6.17 -10.20
CA GLY A 202 -13.02 6.35 -10.80
C GLY A 202 -13.89 7.32 -10.04
N ALA A 203 -14.57 8.23 -10.75
CA ALA A 203 -15.50 9.18 -10.17
C ALA A 203 -16.77 9.31 -11.02
N LYS A 204 -17.91 9.42 -10.36
CA LYS A 204 -19.22 9.63 -10.99
C LYS A 204 -19.67 11.08 -10.81
N PHE A 205 -20.12 11.68 -11.90
CA PHE A 205 -20.69 13.03 -11.91
C PHE A 205 -21.73 13.13 -13.05
N SER A 206 -23.01 12.85 -12.76
CA SER A 206 -24.04 12.74 -13.81
C SER A 206 -25.48 12.84 -13.27
N GLY A 207 -25.68 13.39 -12.05
CA GLY A 207 -27.01 13.58 -11.46
C GLY A 207 -27.61 12.34 -10.81
N ALA A 208 -28.86 12.43 -10.42
CA ALA A 208 -29.54 11.51 -9.52
C ALA A 208 -29.65 10.05 -10.03
N THR A 209 -29.57 9.82 -11.33
CA THR A 209 -29.65 8.48 -11.96
C THR A 209 -28.58 8.26 -13.04
N GLY A 210 -27.52 9.09 -13.03
CA GLY A 210 -26.44 8.96 -14.00
C GLY A 210 -26.72 9.50 -15.40
N ASN A 211 -27.78 10.30 -15.58
CA ASN A 211 -28.27 10.73 -16.90
C ASN A 211 -28.35 12.26 -17.07
N PHE A 212 -27.86 13.06 -16.12
CA PHE A 212 -27.97 14.53 -16.13
C PHE A 212 -29.41 15.04 -16.31
N ASN A 213 -30.43 14.35 -15.78
CA ASN A 213 -31.84 14.67 -16.01
C ASN A 213 -32.18 16.11 -15.66
N ALA A 214 -31.79 16.62 -14.49
CA ALA A 214 -32.06 17.98 -14.03
C ALA A 214 -31.34 19.02 -14.89
N HIS A 215 -30.08 18.79 -15.22
CA HIS A 215 -29.31 19.64 -16.08
C HIS A 215 -29.92 19.74 -17.49
N LYS A 216 -30.26 18.58 -18.05
CA LYS A 216 -30.79 18.49 -19.42
C LYS A 216 -32.16 19.13 -19.55
N VAL A 217 -33.01 19.11 -18.50
CA VAL A 217 -34.29 19.80 -18.52
C VAL A 217 -34.15 21.30 -18.38
N ALA A 218 -33.15 21.77 -17.62
CA ALA A 218 -32.90 23.19 -17.41
C ALA A 218 -32.20 23.85 -18.63
N TYR A 219 -31.22 23.15 -19.21
CA TYR A 219 -30.42 23.64 -20.35
C TYR A 219 -30.30 22.50 -21.38
N PRO A 220 -31.34 22.29 -22.24
CA PRO A 220 -31.47 21.13 -23.13
C PRO A 220 -30.42 21.10 -24.24
N ASP A 221 -29.91 22.25 -24.66
CA ASP A 221 -28.99 22.39 -25.79
C ASP A 221 -27.51 22.21 -25.38
N TYR A 222 -27.21 22.10 -24.08
CA TYR A 222 -25.85 21.97 -23.61
C TYR A 222 -25.40 20.50 -23.51
N ASP A 223 -24.13 20.23 -23.83
CA ASP A 223 -23.52 18.89 -23.72
C ASP A 223 -23.02 18.64 -22.29
N TRP A 224 -23.93 18.20 -21.44
CA TRP A 224 -23.63 17.90 -20.05
C TRP A 224 -22.69 16.69 -19.85
N LYS A 225 -22.63 15.78 -20.82
CA LYS A 225 -21.66 14.67 -20.77
C LYS A 225 -20.25 15.17 -21.00
N ALA A 226 -20.04 16.04 -22.00
CA ALA A 226 -18.74 16.69 -22.21
C ALA A 226 -18.32 17.52 -21.00
N PHE A 227 -19.28 18.25 -20.37
CA PHE A 227 -19.04 18.97 -19.13
C PHE A 227 -18.59 18.06 -18.00
N GLY A 228 -19.30 16.96 -17.74
CA GLY A 228 -18.95 16.00 -16.70
C GLY A 228 -17.56 15.40 -16.94
N THR A 229 -17.22 15.06 -18.18
CA THR A 229 -15.87 14.59 -18.57
C THR A 229 -14.81 15.65 -18.25
N HIS A 230 -15.03 16.90 -18.64
CA HIS A 230 -14.11 18.00 -18.38
C HIS A 230 -13.95 18.23 -16.87
N PHE A 231 -15.03 18.30 -16.13
CA PHE A 231 -15.02 18.54 -14.69
C PHE A 231 -14.24 17.45 -13.94
N VAL A 232 -14.56 16.17 -14.20
CA VAL A 232 -13.90 15.07 -13.51
C VAL A 232 -12.44 14.91 -13.92
N GLU A 233 -12.14 14.98 -15.23
CA GLU A 233 -10.79 14.64 -15.71
C GLU A 233 -9.83 15.83 -15.69
N LYS A 234 -10.30 17.04 -16.03
CA LYS A 234 -9.41 18.21 -16.16
C LYS A 234 -9.38 19.05 -14.87
N ILE A 235 -10.50 19.20 -14.18
CA ILE A 235 -10.57 20.01 -12.97
C ILE A 235 -10.17 19.18 -11.75
N LEU A 236 -10.75 17.96 -11.59
CA LEU A 236 -10.46 17.12 -10.43
C LEU A 236 -9.28 16.15 -10.66
N GLY A 237 -8.89 15.94 -11.92
CA GLY A 237 -7.80 15.00 -12.26
C GLY A 237 -8.12 13.54 -11.92
N LEU A 238 -9.40 13.18 -11.90
CA LEU A 238 -9.90 11.82 -11.68
C LEU A 238 -10.23 11.13 -13.01
N ASN A 239 -10.71 9.91 -12.97
CA ASN A 239 -11.14 9.18 -14.15
C ASN A 239 -12.67 9.16 -14.23
N TYR A 240 -13.25 9.65 -15.31
CA TYR A 240 -14.70 9.74 -15.43
C TYR A 240 -15.34 8.38 -15.66
N SER A 241 -16.19 7.98 -14.73
CA SER A 241 -17.02 6.77 -14.85
C SER A 241 -18.35 7.12 -15.50
N PHE A 242 -18.56 6.66 -16.74
CA PHE A 242 -19.81 6.86 -17.48
C PHE A 242 -20.01 5.73 -18.50
N PRO A 243 -21.22 5.13 -18.62
CA PRO A 243 -22.45 5.39 -17.85
C PRO A 243 -22.38 4.83 -16.43
N THR A 244 -23.14 5.42 -15.51
CA THR A 244 -23.26 4.97 -14.12
C THR A 244 -24.74 4.97 -13.69
N THR A 245 -25.02 4.42 -12.51
CA THR A 245 -26.26 4.66 -11.77
C THR A 245 -26.15 5.96 -10.96
N GLN A 246 -26.84 6.08 -9.85
CA GLN A 246 -26.66 7.21 -8.94
C GLN A 246 -25.24 7.27 -8.34
N ILE A 247 -24.53 6.14 -8.28
CA ILE A 247 -23.21 5.96 -7.71
C ILE A 247 -22.17 5.52 -8.71
N GLU A 248 -20.90 5.69 -8.37
CA GLU A 248 -19.76 5.09 -9.06
C GLU A 248 -19.79 3.55 -8.90
N HIS A 249 -19.17 2.83 -9.84
CA HIS A 249 -19.14 1.35 -9.85
C HIS A 249 -18.31 0.76 -8.73
N TYR A 250 -17.31 1.50 -8.23
CA TYR A 250 -16.27 1.08 -7.27
C TYR A 250 -15.33 -0.03 -7.76
N ASP A 251 -15.40 -0.43 -9.04
CA ASP A 251 -14.51 -1.47 -9.61
C ASP A 251 -13.04 -1.03 -9.56
N SER A 252 -12.76 0.24 -9.91
CA SER A 252 -11.42 0.80 -9.83
C SER A 252 -10.91 0.89 -8.38
N PHE A 253 -11.79 1.21 -7.44
CA PHE A 253 -11.45 1.23 -6.02
C PHE A 253 -11.22 -0.19 -5.48
N ALA A 254 -12.00 -1.18 -5.92
CA ALA A 254 -11.77 -2.59 -5.60
C ALA A 254 -10.39 -3.06 -6.11
N ALA A 255 -10.02 -2.69 -7.35
CA ALA A 255 -8.70 -2.97 -7.91
C ALA A 255 -7.56 -2.32 -7.09
N LEU A 256 -7.76 -1.09 -6.59
CA LEU A 256 -6.84 -0.44 -5.68
C LEU A 256 -6.67 -1.23 -4.37
N CYS A 257 -7.77 -1.61 -3.73
CA CYS A 257 -7.76 -2.42 -2.50
C CYS A 257 -7.03 -3.74 -2.71
N ASP A 258 -7.29 -4.43 -3.83
CA ASP A 258 -6.62 -5.69 -4.19
C ASP A 258 -5.12 -5.53 -4.43
N ASN A 259 -4.71 -4.43 -5.04
CA ASN A 259 -3.29 -4.14 -5.23
C ASN A 259 -2.58 -3.85 -3.90
N MET A 260 -3.17 -3.01 -3.04
CA MET A 260 -2.64 -2.70 -1.72
C MET A 260 -2.55 -3.95 -0.83
N LYS A 261 -3.54 -4.82 -0.88
CA LYS A 261 -3.52 -6.13 -0.21
C LYS A 261 -2.35 -7.00 -0.68
N ARG A 262 -2.05 -7.03 -1.99
CA ARG A 262 -0.87 -7.77 -2.51
C ARG A 262 0.45 -7.17 -2.04
N ILE A 263 0.57 -5.84 -2.01
CA ILE A 263 1.76 -5.16 -1.44
C ILE A 263 1.94 -5.55 0.03
N ASN A 264 0.88 -5.45 0.82
CA ASN A 264 0.91 -5.85 2.24
C ASN A 264 1.30 -7.32 2.42
N THR A 265 0.80 -8.22 1.57
CA THR A 265 1.11 -9.66 1.61
C THR A 265 2.59 -9.92 1.32
N ILE A 266 3.22 -9.19 0.41
CA ILE A 266 4.66 -9.29 0.14
C ILE A 266 5.46 -8.86 1.37
N ILE A 267 5.05 -7.81 2.06
CA ILE A 267 5.73 -7.31 3.26
C ILE A 267 5.53 -8.28 4.45
N ILE A 268 4.35 -8.90 4.57
CA ILE A 268 4.11 -9.96 5.56
C ILE A 268 5.06 -11.13 5.33
N ASP A 269 5.21 -11.57 4.09
CA ASP A 269 6.11 -12.65 3.67
C ASP A 269 7.57 -12.32 4.04
N LEU A 270 8.05 -11.11 3.67
CA LEU A 270 9.35 -10.59 4.08
C LEU A 270 9.52 -10.60 5.62
N ASN A 271 8.55 -10.12 6.36
CA ASN A 271 8.63 -10.05 7.83
C ASN A 271 8.76 -11.44 8.46
N ARG A 272 8.10 -12.46 7.89
CA ARG A 272 8.18 -13.85 8.34
C ARG A 272 9.56 -14.45 8.05
N ASP A 273 10.13 -14.21 6.88
CA ASP A 273 11.48 -14.67 6.55
C ASP A 273 12.51 -14.01 7.46
N LEU A 274 12.44 -12.70 7.67
CA LEU A 274 13.34 -11.99 8.58
C LEU A 274 13.21 -12.49 10.03
N TRP A 275 11.98 -12.72 10.49
CA TRP A 275 11.73 -13.34 11.80
C TRP A 275 12.39 -14.72 11.90
N GLN A 276 12.26 -15.54 10.85
CA GLN A 276 12.88 -16.87 10.78
C GLN A 276 14.40 -16.76 10.78
N TYR A 277 14.99 -15.85 10.01
CA TYR A 277 16.45 -15.64 9.99
C TYR A 277 16.97 -15.14 11.35
N ILE A 278 16.22 -14.34 12.08
CA ILE A 278 16.56 -13.96 13.46
C ILE A 278 16.51 -15.19 14.38
N SER A 279 15.50 -16.05 14.25
CA SER A 279 15.38 -17.27 15.07
C SER A 279 16.49 -18.31 14.79
N MET A 280 17.12 -18.24 13.60
CA MET A 280 18.25 -19.05 13.19
C MET A 280 19.60 -18.41 13.52
N ASP A 281 19.62 -17.26 14.20
CA ASP A 281 20.81 -16.45 14.48
C ASP A 281 21.56 -15.93 13.23
N TYR A 282 20.95 -15.92 12.05
CA TYR A 282 21.53 -15.28 10.85
C TYR A 282 21.51 -13.77 10.95
N PHE A 283 20.52 -13.22 11.65
CA PHE A 283 20.49 -11.82 12.06
C PHE A 283 20.43 -11.70 13.58
N LYS A 284 21.13 -10.69 14.08
CA LYS A 284 20.94 -10.13 15.43
C LYS A 284 20.25 -8.78 15.31
N GLN A 285 19.73 -8.29 16.40
CA GLN A 285 19.11 -6.97 16.46
C GLN A 285 19.97 -6.02 17.30
N LYS A 286 20.14 -4.79 16.82
CA LYS A 286 20.78 -3.72 17.62
C LYS A 286 20.03 -3.54 18.93
N ILE A 287 20.77 -3.56 20.02
CA ILE A 287 20.22 -3.30 21.35
C ILE A 287 20.20 -1.78 21.57
N ASN A 288 19.03 -1.26 21.89
CA ASN A 288 18.92 0.10 22.40
C ASN A 288 18.98 0.01 23.93
N ALA A 289 19.96 0.67 24.55
CA ALA A 289 20.17 0.65 26.00
C ALA A 289 18.93 1.09 26.83
N ASN A 290 18.02 1.84 26.20
CA ASN A 290 16.80 2.34 26.81
C ASN A 290 15.56 1.45 26.55
N GLU A 291 15.70 0.40 25.73
CA GLU A 291 14.60 -0.53 25.42
C GLU A 291 14.70 -1.80 26.29
N VAL A 292 13.59 -2.20 26.91
CA VAL A 292 13.48 -3.47 27.63
C VAL A 292 13.03 -4.53 26.63
N GLY A 293 13.93 -5.44 26.27
CA GLY A 293 13.67 -6.49 25.26
C GLY A 293 12.69 -7.57 25.72
N SER A 294 12.69 -7.87 27.03
CA SER A 294 11.79 -8.84 27.65
C SER A 294 11.59 -8.47 29.12
N SER A 295 10.37 -8.62 29.63
CA SER A 295 10.05 -8.38 31.05
C SER A 295 10.72 -9.38 32.01
N ALA A 296 11.06 -10.58 31.52
CA ALA A 296 11.60 -11.68 32.35
C ALA A 296 13.06 -12.06 32.04
N MET A 297 13.54 -11.78 30.82
CA MET A 297 14.87 -12.19 30.35
C MET A 297 15.58 -11.00 29.67
N PRO A 298 16.43 -10.26 30.41
CA PRO A 298 17.05 -9.01 29.91
C PRO A 298 17.92 -9.17 28.65
N HIS A 299 18.47 -10.38 28.42
CA HIS A 299 19.28 -10.69 27.24
C HIS A 299 18.49 -10.99 25.98
N LYS A 300 17.14 -11.18 26.09
CA LYS A 300 16.28 -11.57 25.00
C LYS A 300 15.75 -10.35 24.23
N VAL A 301 16.18 -10.16 23.00
CA VAL A 301 15.70 -9.10 22.11
C VAL A 301 14.70 -9.71 21.12
N ASN A 302 13.42 -9.43 21.32
CA ASN A 302 12.35 -9.98 20.47
C ASN A 302 12.22 -9.18 19.16
N PRO A 303 11.92 -9.82 18.02
CA PRO A 303 11.70 -9.17 16.72
C PRO A 303 10.30 -8.52 16.62
N ILE A 304 9.89 -7.79 17.66
CA ILE A 304 8.53 -7.25 17.82
C ILE A 304 8.12 -6.26 16.70
N ASP A 305 9.08 -5.63 16.06
CA ASP A 305 8.78 -4.69 14.97
C ASP A 305 8.21 -5.44 13.75
N PHE A 306 8.74 -6.62 13.42
CA PHE A 306 8.22 -7.48 12.34
C PHE A 306 6.87 -8.12 12.71
N GLU A 307 6.70 -8.57 13.95
CA GLU A 307 5.43 -9.11 14.46
C GLU A 307 4.32 -8.05 14.47
N ASN A 308 4.62 -6.83 14.93
CA ASN A 308 3.67 -5.70 14.90
C ASN A 308 3.29 -5.30 13.47
N SER A 309 4.23 -5.37 12.54
CA SER A 309 3.96 -5.15 11.13
C SER A 309 3.02 -6.20 10.57
N GLU A 310 3.32 -7.49 10.75
CA GLU A 310 2.48 -8.61 10.29
C GLU A 310 1.04 -8.48 10.80
N GLY A 311 0.87 -8.23 12.09
CA GLY A 311 -0.46 -8.07 12.70
C GLY A 311 -1.25 -6.92 12.09
N ASN A 312 -0.63 -5.74 11.91
CA ASN A 312 -1.31 -4.58 11.33
C ASN A 312 -1.61 -4.76 9.83
N LEU A 313 -0.69 -5.32 9.05
CA LEU A 313 -0.92 -5.57 7.63
C LEU A 313 -1.99 -6.64 7.39
N SER A 314 -2.09 -7.64 8.27
CA SER A 314 -3.15 -8.63 8.22
C SER A 314 -4.53 -8.02 8.51
N MET A 315 -4.63 -7.09 9.48
CA MET A 315 -5.85 -6.31 9.73
C MET A 315 -6.22 -5.45 8.52
N ALA A 316 -5.26 -4.74 7.94
CA ALA A 316 -5.48 -3.95 6.72
C ALA A 316 -6.03 -4.82 5.58
N ASN A 317 -5.43 -5.99 5.35
CA ASN A 317 -5.84 -6.91 4.29
C ASN A 317 -7.28 -7.41 4.46
N ALA A 318 -7.71 -7.70 5.67
CA ALA A 318 -9.08 -8.12 5.95
C ALA A 318 -10.11 -7.03 5.58
N ILE A 319 -9.78 -5.77 5.87
CA ILE A 319 -10.66 -4.64 5.55
C ILE A 319 -10.61 -4.32 4.05
N PHE A 320 -9.44 -4.32 3.42
CA PHE A 320 -9.32 -4.14 1.97
C PHE A 320 -10.10 -5.21 1.19
N GLU A 321 -10.04 -6.48 1.62
CA GLU A 321 -10.82 -7.57 1.04
C GLU A 321 -12.32 -7.29 1.15
N PHE A 322 -12.79 -6.88 2.33
CA PHE A 322 -14.19 -6.53 2.54
C PHE A 322 -14.63 -5.36 1.64
N LEU A 323 -13.82 -4.29 1.56
CA LEU A 323 -14.12 -3.12 0.72
C LEU A 323 -14.21 -3.49 -0.75
N ALA A 324 -13.24 -4.27 -1.26
CA ALA A 324 -13.20 -4.72 -2.66
C ALA A 324 -14.40 -5.60 -3.04
N ALA A 325 -14.85 -6.45 -2.12
CA ALA A 325 -15.99 -7.36 -2.37
C ALA A 325 -17.34 -6.66 -2.18
N LYS A 326 -17.46 -5.71 -1.21
CA LYS A 326 -18.74 -5.11 -0.84
C LYS A 326 -19.16 -3.95 -1.72
N LEU A 327 -18.25 -3.03 -2.04
CA LEU A 327 -18.61 -1.78 -2.68
C LEU A 327 -19.14 -1.91 -4.11
N PRO A 328 -18.62 -2.80 -4.98
CA PRO A 328 -19.19 -3.01 -6.32
C PRO A 328 -20.62 -3.57 -6.33
N VAL A 329 -21.14 -3.97 -5.19
CA VAL A 329 -22.49 -4.56 -5.09
C VAL A 329 -23.45 -3.59 -4.41
N SER A 330 -24.42 -3.08 -5.17
CA SER A 330 -25.50 -2.20 -4.68
C SER A 330 -26.86 -2.66 -5.21
N ARG A 331 -27.94 -2.02 -4.73
CA ARG A 331 -29.33 -2.33 -5.14
C ARG A 331 -29.83 -1.30 -6.12
N LEU A 332 -30.26 -1.73 -7.31
CA LEU A 332 -30.83 -0.85 -8.34
C LEU A 332 -29.94 0.39 -8.59
N GLN A 333 -30.47 1.60 -8.39
CA GLN A 333 -29.71 2.82 -8.55
C GLN A 333 -28.72 3.05 -7.40
N ARG A 334 -29.12 2.73 -6.16
CA ARG A 334 -28.30 2.84 -4.95
C ARG A 334 -29.03 2.31 -3.72
N ASP A 335 -28.26 1.81 -2.74
CA ASP A 335 -28.65 1.76 -1.32
C ASP A 335 -27.64 2.57 -0.48
N LEU A 336 -27.92 2.73 0.83
CA LEU A 336 -27.10 3.57 1.71
C LEU A 336 -25.81 2.88 2.21
N THR A 337 -25.65 1.58 1.95
CA THR A 337 -24.54 0.79 2.55
C THR A 337 -23.18 1.26 2.09
N ASP A 338 -23.05 1.82 0.89
CA ASP A 338 -21.82 2.42 0.37
C ASP A 338 -21.32 3.55 1.29
N SER A 339 -22.17 4.49 1.67
CA SER A 339 -21.82 5.63 2.54
C SER A 339 -21.34 5.18 3.92
N THR A 340 -21.96 4.15 4.50
CA THR A 340 -21.56 3.58 5.79
C THR A 340 -20.18 2.94 5.69
N VAL A 341 -19.94 2.18 4.64
CA VAL A 341 -18.70 1.42 4.44
C VAL A 341 -17.53 2.33 4.10
N LEU A 342 -17.74 3.31 3.22
CA LEU A 342 -16.69 4.26 2.77
C LEU A 342 -16.10 5.11 3.89
N ARG A 343 -16.84 5.36 4.99
CA ARG A 343 -16.29 6.03 6.17
C ARG A 343 -15.14 5.28 6.84
N ASN A 344 -14.97 3.98 6.52
CA ASN A 344 -13.91 3.13 7.06
C ASN A 344 -12.69 3.04 6.13
N VAL A 345 -12.65 3.72 4.99
CA VAL A 345 -11.53 3.64 4.02
C VAL A 345 -10.19 3.99 4.66
N GLY A 346 -10.14 4.98 5.55
CA GLY A 346 -8.92 5.38 6.25
C GLY A 346 -8.35 4.32 7.19
N VAL A 347 -9.17 3.37 7.67
CA VAL A 347 -8.77 2.35 8.64
C VAL A 347 -7.69 1.41 8.09
N PRO A 348 -7.87 0.76 6.93
CA PRO A 348 -6.84 -0.11 6.37
C PRO A 348 -5.60 0.66 5.92
N PHE A 349 -5.72 1.93 5.47
CA PHE A 349 -4.56 2.79 5.23
C PHE A 349 -3.77 3.04 6.52
N GLY A 350 -4.46 3.31 7.64
CA GLY A 350 -3.82 3.50 8.95
C GLY A 350 -3.03 2.27 9.39
N HIS A 351 -3.63 1.08 9.34
CA HIS A 351 -2.95 -0.18 9.63
C HIS A 351 -1.77 -0.43 8.69
N THR A 352 -1.90 -0.13 7.40
CA THR A 352 -0.81 -0.27 6.43
C THR A 352 0.38 0.64 6.79
N LEU A 353 0.15 1.91 7.10
CA LEU A 353 1.20 2.83 7.52
C LEU A 353 1.93 2.36 8.79
N ILE A 354 1.18 1.84 9.77
CA ILE A 354 1.77 1.27 10.99
C ILE A 354 2.66 0.09 10.64
N GLY A 355 2.19 -0.80 9.76
CA GLY A 355 2.93 -1.97 9.30
C GLY A 355 4.23 -1.58 8.59
N PHE A 356 4.17 -0.69 7.59
CA PHE A 356 5.35 -0.25 6.85
C PHE A 356 6.39 0.39 7.76
N LYS A 357 6.00 1.35 8.60
CA LYS A 357 6.90 2.00 9.56
C LYS A 357 7.50 1.01 10.57
N SER A 358 6.77 -0.04 10.92
CA SER A 358 7.28 -1.09 11.80
C SER A 358 8.30 -1.97 11.08
N THR A 359 8.05 -2.38 9.82
CA THR A 359 9.05 -3.09 9.01
C THR A 359 10.32 -2.24 8.82
N GLN A 360 10.19 -0.98 8.44
CA GLN A 360 11.34 -0.06 8.29
C GLN A 360 12.17 0.03 9.57
N LYS A 361 11.51 0.17 10.72
CA LYS A 361 12.19 0.19 12.02
C LYS A 361 12.91 -1.12 12.32
N GLY A 362 12.27 -2.27 12.03
CA GLY A 362 12.88 -3.59 12.19
C GLY A 362 14.10 -3.78 11.32
N LEU A 363 14.01 -3.43 10.02
CA LEU A 363 15.14 -3.47 9.08
C LEU A 363 16.33 -2.64 9.54
N GLY A 364 16.09 -1.44 10.08
CA GLY A 364 17.15 -0.57 10.61
C GLY A 364 17.87 -1.11 11.85
N LYS A 365 17.33 -2.16 12.50
CA LYS A 365 17.93 -2.82 13.66
C LYS A 365 18.73 -4.08 13.31
N LEU A 366 18.62 -4.60 12.08
CA LEU A 366 19.28 -5.85 11.70
C LEU A 366 20.81 -5.73 11.68
N LEU A 367 21.46 -6.76 12.16
CA LEU A 367 22.90 -6.97 12.12
C LEU A 367 23.13 -8.39 11.61
N VAL A 368 23.80 -8.53 10.48
CA VAL A 368 24.15 -9.86 9.92
C VAL A 368 25.14 -10.56 10.82
N ASN A 369 24.91 -11.83 11.09
CA ASN A 369 25.80 -12.72 11.81
C ASN A 369 26.53 -13.65 10.81
N THR A 370 27.56 -13.12 10.16
CA THR A 370 28.33 -13.85 9.13
C THR A 370 28.93 -15.13 9.68
N THR A 371 29.41 -15.14 10.92
CA THR A 371 29.98 -16.36 11.55
C THR A 371 28.96 -17.49 11.56
N LYS A 372 27.69 -17.23 11.96
CA LYS A 372 26.67 -18.26 11.99
C LYS A 372 26.30 -18.76 10.58
N ILE A 373 26.25 -17.85 9.61
CA ILE A 373 26.02 -18.19 8.20
C ILE A 373 27.15 -19.10 7.67
N GLU A 374 28.41 -18.74 7.96
CA GLU A 374 29.57 -19.53 7.57
C GLU A 374 29.59 -20.91 8.25
N ASP A 375 29.25 -20.99 9.52
CA ASP A 375 29.15 -22.26 10.27
C ASP A 375 28.12 -23.20 9.63
N ASP A 376 26.95 -22.67 9.27
CA ASP A 376 25.89 -23.46 8.64
C ASP A 376 26.30 -23.96 7.22
N LEU A 377 26.98 -23.12 6.45
CA LEU A 377 27.55 -23.56 5.14
C LEU A 377 28.59 -24.64 5.33
N ASN A 378 29.52 -24.50 6.28
CA ASN A 378 30.53 -25.48 6.61
C ASN A 378 29.95 -26.80 7.13
N ALA A 379 28.84 -26.76 7.84
CA ALA A 379 28.17 -27.97 8.31
C ALA A 379 27.39 -28.73 7.22
N ASN A 380 27.19 -28.13 6.04
CA ASN A 380 26.30 -28.66 5.01
C ASN A 380 26.99 -28.87 3.64
N TRP A 381 28.18 -29.47 3.60
CA TRP A 381 28.92 -29.72 2.36
C TRP A 381 28.18 -30.61 1.35
N ALA A 382 27.21 -31.42 1.78
CA ALA A 382 26.37 -32.22 0.89
C ALA A 382 25.67 -31.41 -0.20
N VAL A 383 25.43 -30.10 0.00
CA VAL A 383 24.73 -29.23 -0.96
C VAL A 383 25.49 -29.00 -2.27
N VAL A 384 26.82 -29.24 -2.30
CA VAL A 384 27.62 -29.17 -3.55
C VAL A 384 27.45 -30.39 -4.44
N ALA A 385 26.79 -31.47 -3.98
CA ALA A 385 26.56 -32.67 -4.76
C ALA A 385 25.81 -32.39 -6.06
N GLU A 386 24.87 -31.43 -6.05
CA GLU A 386 24.14 -31.01 -7.26
C GLU A 386 25.11 -30.42 -8.32
N ALA A 387 26.03 -29.55 -7.91
CA ALA A 387 27.01 -28.96 -8.81
C ALA A 387 27.93 -30.05 -9.43
N ILE A 388 28.45 -30.99 -8.59
CA ILE A 388 29.27 -32.08 -9.01
C ILE A 388 28.52 -32.98 -10.01
N GLN A 389 27.28 -33.37 -9.69
CA GLN A 389 26.42 -34.16 -10.57
C GLN A 389 26.22 -33.49 -11.94
N THR A 390 25.95 -32.18 -11.93
CA THR A 390 25.70 -31.43 -13.17
C THR A 390 26.92 -31.40 -14.06
N ILE A 391 28.11 -31.20 -13.50
CA ILE A 391 29.37 -31.24 -14.25
C ILE A 391 29.66 -32.68 -14.77
N LEU A 392 29.47 -33.68 -13.93
CA LEU A 392 29.67 -35.09 -14.36
C LEU A 392 28.72 -35.48 -15.50
N ARG A 393 27.46 -35.01 -15.47
CA ARG A 393 26.50 -35.18 -16.59
C ARG A 393 27.00 -34.52 -17.88
N LYS A 394 27.46 -33.29 -17.77
CA LYS A 394 28.03 -32.55 -18.92
C LYS A 394 29.19 -33.28 -19.56
N GLU A 395 30.04 -33.92 -18.75
CA GLU A 395 31.22 -34.65 -19.19
C GLU A 395 30.92 -36.12 -19.57
N GLY A 396 29.65 -36.56 -19.58
CA GLY A 396 29.23 -37.90 -20.00
C GLY A 396 29.60 -39.05 -19.01
N TYR A 397 29.85 -38.71 -17.74
CA TYR A 397 30.11 -39.70 -16.70
C TYR A 397 28.91 -40.64 -16.51
N PRO A 398 29.11 -41.99 -16.44
CA PRO A 398 28.00 -42.92 -16.30
C PRO A 398 27.33 -42.82 -14.91
N ASN A 399 26.00 -42.78 -14.89
CA ASN A 399 25.17 -42.80 -13.67
C ASN A 399 25.63 -41.84 -12.55
N PRO A 400 25.82 -40.52 -12.83
CA PRO A 400 26.41 -39.62 -11.86
C PRO A 400 25.52 -39.39 -10.62
N TYR A 401 24.19 -39.54 -10.72
CA TYR A 401 23.28 -39.47 -9.59
C TYR A 401 23.50 -40.64 -8.61
N GLU A 402 23.59 -41.84 -9.12
CA GLU A 402 23.80 -43.04 -8.32
C GLU A 402 25.16 -43.02 -7.60
N ALA A 403 26.21 -42.55 -8.24
CA ALA A 403 27.52 -42.39 -7.63
C ALA A 403 27.48 -41.40 -6.43
N LEU A 404 26.78 -40.28 -6.58
CA LEU A 404 26.61 -39.29 -5.49
C LEU A 404 25.60 -39.75 -4.42
N LYS A 405 24.60 -40.55 -4.79
CA LYS A 405 23.65 -41.12 -3.84
C LYS A 405 24.33 -42.07 -2.84
N GLU A 406 25.32 -42.84 -3.26
CA GLU A 406 26.10 -43.68 -2.36
C GLU A 406 26.88 -42.85 -1.34
N LEU A 407 27.41 -41.69 -1.73
CA LEU A 407 28.06 -40.75 -0.83
C LEU A 407 27.08 -40.10 0.13
N THR A 408 25.91 -39.66 -0.36
CA THR A 408 24.98 -38.79 0.40
C THR A 408 23.98 -39.56 1.28
N ARG A 409 23.78 -40.85 1.07
CA ARG A 409 22.88 -41.70 1.87
C ARG A 409 23.63 -42.57 2.91
N THR A 410 24.77 -42.12 3.35
CA THR A 410 25.45 -42.68 4.53
C THR A 410 24.96 -42.00 5.78
N ASN A 411 24.89 -42.71 6.91
CA ASN A 411 24.52 -42.13 8.22
C ASN A 411 25.64 -41.24 8.81
N THR A 412 26.64 -40.85 8.01
CA THR A 412 27.77 -40.02 8.42
C THR A 412 27.63 -38.61 7.84
N ALA A 413 28.06 -37.63 8.60
CA ALA A 413 28.06 -36.23 8.16
C ALA A 413 29.03 -36.08 6.95
N ILE A 414 28.51 -35.50 5.86
CA ILE A 414 29.34 -35.22 4.67
C ILE A 414 30.00 -33.87 4.91
N ASN A 415 31.32 -33.93 5.12
CA ASN A 415 32.17 -32.76 5.27
C ASN A 415 33.02 -32.53 4.01
N ARG A 416 33.86 -31.50 4.04
CA ARG A 416 34.77 -31.14 2.96
C ARG A 416 35.65 -32.32 2.54
N ASP A 417 36.23 -33.06 3.50
CA ASP A 417 37.18 -34.15 3.23
C ASP A 417 36.50 -35.31 2.52
N ALA A 418 35.27 -35.65 2.93
CA ALA A 418 34.48 -36.70 2.26
C ALA A 418 34.19 -36.34 0.78
N ILE A 419 33.84 -35.07 0.49
CA ILE A 419 33.67 -34.61 -0.89
C ILE A 419 34.97 -34.65 -1.67
N GLN A 420 36.10 -34.21 -1.10
CA GLN A 420 37.41 -34.22 -1.73
C GLN A 420 37.89 -35.66 -2.03
N GLN A 421 37.67 -36.58 -1.10
CA GLN A 421 37.98 -37.98 -1.28
C GLN A 421 37.11 -38.61 -2.37
N PHE A 422 35.82 -38.36 -2.38
CA PHE A 422 34.92 -38.82 -3.42
C PHE A 422 35.39 -38.37 -4.82
N ILE A 423 35.69 -37.06 -4.99
CA ILE A 423 36.19 -36.54 -6.26
C ILE A 423 37.50 -37.19 -6.65
N GLY A 424 38.39 -37.45 -5.68
CA GLY A 424 39.68 -38.15 -5.92
C GLY A 424 39.52 -39.53 -6.50
N ASN A 425 38.48 -40.26 -6.09
CA ASN A 425 38.20 -41.64 -6.50
C ASN A 425 37.44 -41.76 -7.83
N LEU A 426 36.95 -40.65 -8.41
CA LEU A 426 36.26 -40.68 -9.69
C LEU A 426 37.21 -41.04 -10.83
N GLU A 427 36.76 -41.86 -11.76
CA GLU A 427 37.49 -42.21 -12.99
C GLU A 427 37.28 -41.15 -14.07
N ILE A 428 37.88 -39.96 -13.86
CA ILE A 428 37.81 -38.79 -14.76
C ILE A 428 39.17 -38.12 -14.89
N ALA A 429 39.33 -37.23 -15.87
CA ALA A 429 40.59 -36.53 -16.10
C ALA A 429 40.99 -35.64 -14.89
N GLU A 430 42.29 -35.53 -14.60
CA GLU A 430 42.81 -34.80 -13.43
C GLU A 430 42.48 -33.29 -13.45
N ASN A 431 42.42 -32.69 -14.64
CA ASN A 431 41.96 -31.28 -14.76
C ASN A 431 40.51 -31.11 -14.31
N LEU A 432 39.63 -32.08 -14.61
CA LEU A 432 38.23 -32.08 -14.17
C LEU A 432 38.14 -32.33 -12.66
N LYS A 433 38.92 -33.25 -12.09
CA LYS A 433 39.01 -33.43 -10.63
C LYS A 433 39.44 -32.12 -9.95
N SER A 434 40.44 -31.46 -10.50
CA SER A 434 40.90 -30.15 -9.98
C SER A 434 39.80 -29.10 -10.01
N GLN A 435 39.02 -29.01 -11.09
CA GLN A 435 37.87 -28.13 -11.20
C GLN A 435 36.80 -28.46 -10.14
N LEU A 436 36.40 -29.71 -10.03
CA LEU A 436 35.40 -30.16 -9.07
C LEU A 436 35.81 -29.85 -7.61
N LYS A 437 37.11 -30.01 -7.28
CA LYS A 437 37.64 -29.69 -5.94
C LYS A 437 37.58 -28.20 -5.55
N THR A 438 37.40 -27.30 -6.50
CA THR A 438 37.24 -25.85 -6.21
C THR A 438 35.83 -25.47 -5.81
N ILE A 439 34.83 -26.35 -6.02
CA ILE A 439 33.44 -26.10 -5.69
C ILE A 439 33.23 -26.23 -4.18
N THR A 440 32.66 -25.21 -3.60
CA THR A 440 32.38 -25.13 -2.16
C THR A 440 30.97 -24.61 -1.92
N PRO A 441 30.37 -24.79 -0.73
CA PRO A 441 29.12 -24.16 -0.37
C PRO A 441 29.15 -22.61 -0.46
N PHE A 442 30.33 -22.00 -0.41
CA PHE A 442 30.53 -20.54 -0.43
C PHE A 442 30.55 -19.93 -1.84
N ASN A 443 30.95 -20.74 -2.85
CA ASN A 443 31.06 -20.23 -4.23
C ASN A 443 30.05 -20.85 -5.21
N TYR A 444 29.28 -21.83 -4.76
CA TYR A 444 28.18 -22.41 -5.55
C TYR A 444 26.88 -21.60 -5.36
N THR A 445 26.92 -20.33 -5.62
CA THR A 445 25.80 -19.38 -5.37
C THR A 445 25.14 -18.86 -6.64
N GLY A 446 25.59 -19.27 -7.81
CA GLY A 446 25.06 -18.83 -9.11
C GLY A 446 25.43 -17.38 -9.44
N ILE A 447 24.49 -16.66 -10.06
CA ILE A 447 24.63 -15.25 -10.48
C ILE A 447 24.15 -14.28 -9.41
#